data_12bf961a951a31754c3245477d1008c3
#
_entry.id   12bf961a951a31754c3245477d1008c3
#
_cell.length_a   1.000
_cell.length_b   1.000
_cell.length_c   1.000
_cell.angle_alpha   90.00
_cell.angle_beta   90.00
_cell.angle_gamma   90.00
#
_symmetry.space_group_name_H-M   'P 1'
#
loop_
_entity.id
_entity.type
_entity.pdbx_description
1 polymer ?
#
loop_
_entity_poly.entity_id
_entity_poly.type
_entity_poly.pdbx_seq_one_letter_code
_entity_poly.pdbx_strand_id
1 'polypeptide(L)'
;MTNTTNSNGIFERLGELLKPDTALLQHLESKAIAAHRNVSFDPELRGEQMINEYSEELTNDLQELKDGGANDESVSDYKARYERYFTSYLHAKSNTFSVMITGGGNFPVRRHEKANRSRERHYDIFREWRERAKKAIVRKAQPKK
;
A
#
# COMPACT_ATOMS: atom_id res chain seq x y z
N MET A 1 41.63 -1.53 -4.16
CA MET A 1 40.60 -2.34 -4.75
C MET A 1 39.46 -2.70 -3.83
N THR A 2 39.76 -3.27 -2.69
CA THR A 2 38.75 -3.50 -1.66
C THR A 2 38.07 -2.21 -1.26
N ASN A 3 38.79 -1.09 -1.27
CA ASN A 3 38.21 0.21 -0.93
C ASN A 3 37.15 0.63 -1.93
N THR A 4 37.36 0.41 -3.22
CA THR A 4 36.39 0.72 -4.26
C THR A 4 35.15 -0.16 -4.10
N THR A 5 35.37 -1.46 -3.86
CA THR A 5 34.31 -2.40 -3.63
C THR A 5 33.52 -2.04 -2.35
N ASN A 6 34.25 -1.70 -1.29
CA ASN A 6 33.65 -1.29 -0.03
C ASN A 6 32.86 0.00 -0.17
N SER A 7 33.39 0.96 -0.91
CA SER A 7 32.67 2.22 -1.18
C SER A 7 31.38 1.96 -1.92
N ASN A 8 31.42 1.13 -2.94
CA ASN A 8 30.22 0.76 -3.69
C ASN A 8 29.23 0.01 -2.79
N GLY A 9 29.72 -0.91 -1.97
CA GLY A 9 28.89 -1.64 -1.03
C GLY A 9 28.25 -0.75 -0.02
N ILE A 10 28.98 0.26 0.47
CA ILE A 10 28.43 1.24 1.44
C ILE A 10 27.36 2.09 0.76
N PHE A 11 27.60 2.57 -0.45
CA PHE A 11 26.62 3.36 -1.20
C PHE A 11 25.39 2.53 -1.53
N GLU A 12 25.55 1.29 -1.93
CA GLU A 12 24.44 0.38 -2.17
C GLU A 12 23.63 0.16 -0.90
N ARG A 13 24.31 -0.05 0.22
CA ARG A 13 23.66 -0.26 1.52
C ARG A 13 22.90 0.99 1.97
N LEU A 14 23.49 2.16 1.82
CA LEU A 14 22.82 3.43 2.11
C LEU A 14 21.62 3.64 1.19
N GLY A 15 21.79 3.31 -0.10
CA GLY A 15 20.71 3.37 -1.07
C GLY A 15 19.56 2.44 -0.70
N GLU A 16 19.89 1.22 -0.25
CA GLU A 16 18.88 0.27 0.21
C GLU A 16 18.15 0.76 1.45
N LEU A 17 18.87 1.39 2.40
CA LEU A 17 18.26 1.94 3.60
C LEU A 17 17.38 3.15 3.30
N LEU A 18 17.73 3.93 2.30
CA LEU A 18 16.98 5.13 1.90
C LEU A 18 15.91 4.83 0.85
N LYS A 19 16.06 3.72 0.14
CA LYS A 19 15.08 3.29 -0.85
C LYS A 19 13.91 2.60 -0.18
N PRO A 20 12.68 2.93 -0.58
CA PRO A 20 11.53 2.15 -0.16
C PRO A 20 11.66 0.70 -0.61
N ASP A 21 11.21 -0.23 0.20
CA ASP A 21 11.16 -1.65 -0.15
C ASP A 21 9.94 -1.91 -1.03
N THR A 22 10.14 -1.90 -2.34
CA THR A 22 9.06 -2.14 -3.30
C THR A 22 8.61 -3.61 -3.33
N ALA A 23 9.38 -4.51 -2.72
CA ALA A 23 9.00 -5.93 -2.62
C ALA A 23 8.07 -6.22 -1.44
N LEU A 24 7.86 -5.25 -0.55
CA LEU A 24 7.11 -5.45 0.69
C LEU A 24 5.68 -5.95 0.45
N LEU A 25 5.03 -5.46 -0.61
CA LEU A 25 3.67 -5.88 -0.97
C LEU A 25 3.64 -6.68 -2.29
N GLN A 26 4.77 -7.19 -2.75
CA GLN A 26 4.88 -7.89 -4.03
C GLN A 26 3.93 -9.09 -4.11
N HIS A 27 3.70 -9.77 -3.01
CA HIS A 27 2.78 -10.91 -2.95
C HIS A 27 1.32 -10.52 -3.25
N LEU A 28 1.00 -9.24 -3.25
CA LEU A 28 -0.34 -8.73 -3.57
C LEU A 28 -0.45 -8.20 -5.01
N GLU A 29 0.60 -8.35 -5.83
CA GLU A 29 0.63 -7.80 -7.19
C GLU A 29 -0.53 -8.31 -8.05
N SER A 30 -0.82 -9.61 -7.99
CA SER A 30 -1.92 -10.18 -8.77
C SER A 30 -3.27 -9.56 -8.41
N LYS A 31 -3.47 -9.25 -7.12
CA LYS A 31 -4.67 -8.57 -6.65
C LYS A 31 -4.73 -7.12 -7.12
N ALA A 32 -3.59 -6.45 -7.15
CA ALA A 32 -3.50 -5.07 -7.66
C ALA A 32 -3.78 -5.02 -9.17
N ILE A 33 -3.27 -5.98 -9.92
CA ILE A 33 -3.56 -6.10 -11.36
C ILE A 33 -5.06 -6.34 -11.57
N ALA A 34 -5.65 -7.27 -10.81
CA ALA A 34 -7.08 -7.55 -10.87
C ALA A 34 -7.91 -6.32 -10.54
N ALA A 35 -7.46 -5.49 -9.60
CA ALA A 35 -8.13 -4.26 -9.22
C ALA A 35 -8.21 -3.24 -10.36
N HIS A 36 -7.29 -3.31 -11.33
CA HIS A 36 -7.25 -2.40 -12.46
C HIS A 36 -7.79 -2.98 -13.76
N ARG A 37 -8.14 -4.27 -13.76
CA ARG A 37 -8.49 -5.00 -14.99
C ARG A 37 -9.64 -4.36 -15.77
N ASN A 38 -10.65 -3.86 -15.08
CA ASN A 38 -11.84 -3.29 -15.71
C ASN A 38 -11.86 -1.76 -15.71
N VAL A 39 -10.81 -1.11 -15.23
CA VAL A 39 -10.73 0.36 -15.16
C VAL A 39 -9.49 0.93 -15.84
N SER A 40 -8.63 0.08 -16.38
CA SER A 40 -7.38 0.52 -17.04
C SER A 40 -7.16 -0.26 -18.33
N PHE A 41 -6.58 0.40 -19.33
CA PHE A 41 -6.14 -0.24 -20.56
C PHE A 41 -4.83 -1.05 -20.35
N ASP A 42 -4.09 -0.75 -19.28
CA ASP A 42 -2.88 -1.49 -18.92
C ASP A 42 -2.92 -1.85 -17.44
N PRO A 43 -3.72 -2.87 -17.08
CA PRO A 43 -3.86 -3.24 -15.67
C PRO A 43 -2.56 -3.78 -15.05
N GLU A 44 -1.71 -4.42 -15.84
CA GLU A 44 -0.43 -4.94 -15.32
C GLU A 44 0.49 -3.81 -14.88
N LEU A 45 0.64 -2.79 -15.72
CA LEU A 45 1.45 -1.63 -15.38
C LEU A 45 0.87 -0.89 -14.17
N ARG A 46 -0.44 -0.68 -14.16
CA ARG A 46 -1.12 0.01 -13.06
C ARG A 46 -1.00 -0.76 -11.75
N GLY A 47 -1.12 -2.08 -11.81
CA GLY A 47 -0.97 -2.94 -10.64
C GLY A 47 0.44 -2.85 -10.07
N GLU A 48 1.44 -2.91 -10.95
CA GLU A 48 2.84 -2.78 -10.55
C GLU A 48 3.11 -1.42 -9.89
N GLN A 49 2.65 -0.34 -10.51
CA GLN A 49 2.80 1.02 -9.97
C GLN A 49 2.15 1.14 -8.59
N MET A 50 0.96 0.57 -8.43
CA MET A 50 0.24 0.59 -7.16
C MET A 50 1.00 -0.16 -6.07
N ILE A 51 1.53 -1.34 -6.39
CA ILE A 51 2.33 -2.10 -5.44
C ILE A 51 3.56 -1.30 -5.02
N ASN A 52 4.23 -0.64 -5.95
CA ASN A 52 5.39 0.18 -5.63
C ASN A 52 5.03 1.37 -4.74
N GLU A 53 3.96 2.07 -5.05
CA GLU A 53 3.50 3.22 -4.26
C GLU A 53 3.12 2.83 -2.82
N TYR A 54 2.34 1.78 -2.68
CA TYR A 54 1.88 1.36 -1.35
C TYR A 54 2.99 0.66 -0.55
N SER A 55 3.90 -0.05 -1.22
CA SER A 55 5.09 -0.59 -0.55
C SER A 55 5.98 0.52 -0.01
N GLU A 56 6.15 1.58 -0.77
CA GLU A 56 6.89 2.77 -0.34
C GLU A 56 6.23 3.42 0.86
N GLU A 57 4.92 3.64 0.80
CA GLU A 57 4.16 4.20 1.92
C GLU A 57 4.31 3.35 3.17
N LEU A 58 4.14 2.04 3.03
CA LEU A 58 4.26 1.13 4.17
C LEU A 58 5.67 1.15 4.75
N THR A 59 6.70 1.14 3.91
CA THR A 59 8.09 1.23 4.34
C THR A 59 8.31 2.49 5.16
N ASN A 60 7.82 3.62 4.67
CA ASN A 60 7.94 4.90 5.36
C ASN A 60 7.17 4.91 6.68
N ASP A 61 5.98 4.32 6.70
CA ASP A 61 5.18 4.19 7.93
C ASP A 61 5.90 3.35 8.97
N LEU A 62 6.48 2.22 8.58
CA LEU A 62 7.21 1.36 9.51
C LEU A 62 8.43 2.09 10.10
N GLN A 63 9.12 2.86 9.28
CA GLN A 63 10.26 3.66 9.74
C GLN A 63 9.81 4.75 10.70
N GLU A 64 8.72 5.43 10.39
CA GLU A 64 8.13 6.46 11.27
C GLU A 64 7.78 5.89 12.64
N LEU A 65 7.21 4.68 12.67
CA LEU A 65 6.88 4.00 13.93
C LEU A 65 8.13 3.66 14.73
N LYS A 66 9.15 3.14 14.07
CA LYS A 66 10.43 2.82 14.71
C LYS A 66 11.08 4.08 15.29
N ASP A 67 11.10 5.15 14.51
CA ASP A 67 11.65 6.44 14.95
C ASP A 67 10.87 7.01 16.13
N GLY A 68 9.57 6.72 16.19
CA GLY A 68 8.70 7.10 17.31
C GLY A 68 8.82 6.20 18.53
N GLY A 69 9.67 5.18 18.49
CA GLY A 69 9.94 4.31 19.63
C GLY A 69 9.12 3.03 19.68
N ALA A 70 8.38 2.70 18.61
CA ALA A 70 7.57 1.49 18.57
C ALA A 70 8.47 0.23 18.62
N ASN A 71 8.03 -0.79 19.36
CA ASN A 71 8.75 -2.05 19.40
C ASN A 71 8.44 -2.91 18.17
N ASP A 72 9.19 -3.99 17.99
CA ASP A 72 9.06 -4.87 16.82
C ASP A 72 7.68 -5.50 16.71
N GLU A 73 7.07 -5.84 17.85
CA GLU A 73 5.71 -6.41 17.87
C GLU A 73 4.68 -5.41 17.31
N SER A 74 4.74 -4.16 17.75
CA SER A 74 3.84 -3.10 17.27
C SER A 74 4.03 -2.82 15.79
N VAL A 75 5.28 -2.80 15.33
CA VAL A 75 5.62 -2.60 13.91
C VAL A 75 5.09 -3.73 13.06
N SER A 76 5.29 -4.97 13.51
CA SER A 76 4.81 -6.17 12.82
C SER A 76 3.29 -6.21 12.76
N ASP A 77 2.62 -5.85 13.84
CA ASP A 77 1.16 -5.79 13.92
C ASP A 77 0.60 -4.73 12.96
N TYR A 78 1.23 -3.56 12.92
CA TYR A 78 0.84 -2.50 11.99
C TYR A 78 0.95 -2.98 10.54
N LYS A 79 2.06 -3.62 10.19
CA LYS A 79 2.28 -4.16 8.84
C LYS A 79 1.17 -5.14 8.45
N ALA A 80 0.84 -6.08 9.34
CA ALA A 80 -0.21 -7.07 9.08
C ALA A 80 -1.57 -6.42 8.87
N ARG A 81 -1.89 -5.41 9.67
CA ARG A 81 -3.14 -4.66 9.53
C ARG A 81 -3.17 -3.83 8.26
N TYR A 82 -2.07 -3.18 7.92
CA TYR A 82 -1.95 -2.42 6.67
C TYR A 82 -2.26 -3.32 5.48
N GLU A 83 -1.66 -4.49 5.43
CA GLU A 83 -1.91 -5.45 4.35
C GLU A 83 -3.37 -5.85 4.28
N ARG A 84 -4.02 -6.03 5.42
CA ARG A 84 -5.43 -6.40 5.49
C ARG A 84 -6.33 -5.30 4.93
N TYR A 85 -6.12 -4.07 5.35
CA TYR A 85 -6.89 -2.92 4.86
C TYR A 85 -6.64 -2.68 3.38
N PHE A 86 -5.40 -2.78 2.96
CA PHE A 86 -5.03 -2.63 1.56
C PHE A 86 -5.68 -3.72 0.70
N THR A 87 -5.65 -4.96 1.15
CA THR A 87 -6.29 -6.08 0.44
C THR A 87 -7.80 -5.87 0.32
N SER A 88 -8.45 -5.39 1.38
CA SER A 88 -9.89 -5.08 1.34
C SER A 88 -10.19 -3.98 0.33
N TYR A 89 -9.36 -2.96 0.27
CA TYR A 89 -9.48 -1.89 -0.71
C TYR A 89 -9.29 -2.43 -2.14
N LEU A 90 -8.27 -3.26 -2.37
CA LEU A 90 -8.04 -3.88 -3.69
C LEU A 90 -9.24 -4.72 -4.13
N HIS A 91 -9.81 -5.47 -3.19
CA HIS A 91 -10.99 -6.27 -3.49
C HIS A 91 -12.17 -5.39 -3.90
N ALA A 92 -12.45 -4.33 -3.15
CA ALA A 92 -13.52 -3.40 -3.49
C ALA A 92 -13.25 -2.73 -4.85
N LYS A 93 -12.00 -2.34 -5.11
CA LYS A 93 -11.62 -1.74 -6.38
C LYS A 93 -11.79 -2.71 -7.55
N SER A 94 -11.55 -4.00 -7.33
CA SER A 94 -11.68 -5.02 -8.39
C SER A 94 -13.11 -5.16 -8.89
N ASN A 95 -14.09 -4.73 -8.12
CA ASN A 95 -15.50 -4.75 -8.51
C ASN A 95 -15.92 -3.51 -9.31
N THR A 96 -15.05 -2.50 -9.42
CA THR A 96 -15.33 -1.30 -10.22
C THR A 96 -15.00 -1.55 -11.68
N PHE A 97 -15.63 -0.78 -12.56
CA PHE A 97 -15.40 -0.89 -13.99
C PHE A 97 -15.68 0.45 -14.66
N SER A 98 -15.07 0.64 -15.84
CA SER A 98 -15.22 1.85 -16.65
C SER A 98 -15.97 1.51 -17.92
N VAL A 99 -16.89 2.37 -18.31
CA VAL A 99 -17.60 2.22 -19.57
C VAL A 99 -16.62 2.29 -20.77
N MET A 100 -15.54 3.04 -20.62
CA MET A 100 -14.50 3.15 -21.65
C MET A 100 -13.76 1.83 -21.88
N ILE A 101 -13.66 0.99 -20.83
CA ILE A 101 -12.95 -0.29 -20.91
C ILE A 101 -13.90 -1.44 -21.23
N THR A 102 -15.10 -1.43 -20.63
CA THR A 102 -16.05 -2.55 -20.73
C THR A 102 -17.06 -2.40 -21.85
N GLY A 103 -17.13 -1.24 -22.49
CA GLY A 103 -18.09 -0.94 -23.57
C GLY A 103 -19.32 -0.22 -23.04
N GLY A 104 -20.04 0.44 -23.95
CA GLY A 104 -21.13 1.35 -23.61
C GLY A 104 -22.52 0.79 -23.60
N GLY A 105 -22.75 -0.43 -24.16
CA GLY A 105 -24.08 -1.00 -24.24
C GLY A 105 -24.57 -1.51 -22.88
N ASN A 106 -25.79 -1.16 -22.51
CA ASN A 106 -26.43 -1.65 -21.26
C ASN A 106 -25.55 -1.52 -20.02
N PHE A 107 -24.87 -0.39 -19.87
CA PHE A 107 -24.00 -0.11 -18.72
C PHE A 107 -24.83 -0.12 -17.44
N PRO A 108 -24.51 -0.99 -16.44
CA PRO A 108 -25.32 -1.13 -15.23
C PRO A 108 -24.98 -0.02 -14.22
N VAL A 109 -25.62 1.12 -14.35
CA VAL A 109 -25.36 2.34 -13.58
C VAL A 109 -25.42 2.11 -12.08
N ARG A 110 -26.47 1.45 -11.58
CA ARG A 110 -26.66 1.23 -10.14
C ARG A 110 -25.54 0.37 -9.56
N ARG A 111 -25.18 -0.68 -10.27
CA ARG A 111 -24.11 -1.59 -9.86
C ARG A 111 -22.77 -0.90 -9.84
N HIS A 112 -22.54 -0.04 -10.86
CA HIS A 112 -21.34 0.78 -10.96
C HIS A 112 -21.23 1.76 -9.79
N GLU A 113 -22.31 2.49 -9.49
CA GLU A 113 -22.37 3.45 -8.39
C GLU A 113 -22.13 2.76 -7.05
N LYS A 114 -22.76 1.60 -6.84
CA LYS A 114 -22.59 0.81 -5.62
C LYS A 114 -21.15 0.35 -5.45
N ALA A 115 -20.54 -0.14 -6.53
CA ALA A 115 -19.14 -0.58 -6.51
C ALA A 115 -18.19 0.58 -6.22
N ASN A 116 -18.44 1.75 -6.81
CA ASN A 116 -17.62 2.94 -6.56
C ASN A 116 -17.76 3.43 -5.12
N ARG A 117 -18.96 3.42 -4.57
CA ARG A 117 -19.16 3.80 -3.16
C ARG A 117 -18.44 2.83 -2.22
N SER A 118 -18.48 1.54 -2.52
CA SER A 118 -17.77 0.54 -1.74
C SER A 118 -16.27 0.75 -1.79
N ARG A 119 -15.73 1.02 -2.98
CA ARG A 119 -14.29 1.30 -3.16
C ARG A 119 -13.88 2.54 -2.35
N GLU A 120 -14.64 3.62 -2.46
CA GLU A 120 -14.37 4.87 -1.73
C GLU A 120 -14.42 4.65 -0.23
N ARG A 121 -15.42 3.92 0.24
CA ARG A 121 -15.56 3.60 1.66
C ARG A 121 -14.38 2.79 2.18
N HIS A 122 -13.94 1.77 1.46
CA HIS A 122 -12.79 0.96 1.87
C HIS A 122 -11.50 1.78 1.83
N TYR A 123 -11.36 2.68 0.86
CA TYR A 123 -10.24 3.59 0.80
C TYR A 123 -10.21 4.52 2.01
N ASP A 124 -11.34 5.14 2.34
CA ASP A 124 -11.45 6.06 3.47
C ASP A 124 -11.18 5.34 4.80
N ILE A 125 -11.75 4.15 4.98
CA ILE A 125 -11.51 3.32 6.16
C ILE A 125 -10.01 3.03 6.32
N PHE A 126 -9.35 2.66 5.23
CA PHE A 126 -7.92 2.39 5.21
C PHE A 126 -7.12 3.64 5.61
N ARG A 127 -7.40 4.79 4.99
CA ARG A 127 -6.71 6.05 5.27
C ARG A 127 -6.92 6.51 6.71
N GLU A 128 -8.13 6.46 7.21
CA GLU A 128 -8.46 6.84 8.58
C GLU A 128 -7.79 5.92 9.59
N TRP A 129 -7.84 4.61 9.35
CA TRP A 129 -7.15 3.65 10.20
C TRP A 129 -5.65 3.94 10.25
N ARG A 130 -5.04 4.18 9.11
CA ARG A 130 -3.60 4.44 9.00
C ARG A 130 -3.17 5.60 9.90
N GLU A 131 -3.86 6.73 9.80
CA GLU A 131 -3.56 7.90 10.60
C GLU A 131 -3.75 7.64 12.09
N ARG A 132 -4.85 7.02 12.43
CA ARG A 132 -5.22 6.70 13.82
C ARG A 132 -4.25 5.70 14.44
N ALA A 133 -3.92 4.66 13.71
CA ALA A 133 -3.03 3.59 14.19
C ALA A 133 -1.61 4.11 14.43
N LYS A 134 -1.07 4.91 13.52
CA LYS A 134 0.27 5.48 13.69
C LYS A 134 0.34 6.35 14.94
N LYS A 135 -0.64 7.22 15.14
CA LYS A 135 -0.70 8.09 16.33
C LYS A 135 -0.81 7.27 17.61
N ALA A 136 -1.66 6.26 17.61
CA ALA A 136 -1.88 5.41 18.79
C ALA A 136 -0.61 4.63 19.16
N ILE A 137 0.08 4.07 18.18
CA ILE A 137 1.29 3.28 18.41
C ILE A 137 2.41 4.17 18.96
N VAL A 138 2.62 5.33 18.38
CA VAL A 138 3.66 6.27 18.83
C VAL A 138 3.35 6.79 20.23
N ARG A 139 2.08 7.14 20.49
CA ARG A 139 1.66 7.59 21.83
C ARG A 139 1.91 6.52 22.89
N LYS A 140 1.58 5.28 22.58
CA LYS A 140 1.78 4.16 23.49
C LYS A 140 3.28 3.91 23.76
N ALA A 141 4.13 4.18 22.79
CA ALA A 141 5.57 4.00 22.90
C ALA A 141 6.27 5.11 23.70
N GLN A 142 5.60 6.25 23.87
CA GLN A 142 6.18 7.36 24.63
C GLN A 142 6.28 7.05 26.11
N PRO A 143 7.37 7.47 26.80
CA PRO A 143 7.47 7.26 28.23
C PRO A 143 6.35 7.98 28.97
N LYS A 144 5.79 7.30 29.94
CA LYS A 144 4.79 7.94 30.81
C LYS A 144 5.51 8.92 31.75
N LYS A 145 5.00 10.11 31.82
CA LYS A 145 5.51 11.11 32.79
C LYS A 145 4.88 10.90 34.15
#